data_5c403b8b531632f7ddbdf03236d8d757
#
_entry.id   5c403b8b531632f7ddbdf03236d8d757
#
_cell.length_a   1.000
_cell.length_b   1.000
_cell.length_c   1.000
_cell.angle_alpha   90.00
_cell.angle_beta   90.00
_cell.angle_gamma   90.00
#
_symmetry.space_group_name_H-M   'P 1'
#
loop_
_entity.id
_entity.type
_entity.pdbx_description
1 polymer ?
#
loop_
_entity_poly.entity_id
_entity_poly.type
_entity_poly.pdbx_seq_one_letter_code
_entity_poly.pdbx_strand_id
1 'polypeptide(L)'
;MLRKSASRIVASGHLVKESLRLVSILFARPLRRIDSGSPFFTYALSMDYVLGFDGGGTRTECVLMDPAGKILARCFSGPSNPSRVGVESATGEIEKAADLSLQEARVARNAVAALGAGLAGTGKPEMKERMRASLAGAFPGAAVSIFTDLEVALAAAGEGPVIVLVAGTGSAAIGRNAQGQIWRTGGQGPRLGDGGSAFDIGSQAVARAMKEREQRGTDSTLGMKVLEQLGYASWAELQRRAALRPDDVFPSVFPIVAAAADAEDPAAREILLQAASELSSLVNTVAEHAILGRENIMIVKTGGTVGRCVFFDMQLDAALKRALPQAQIGGLRMSPAEAAARAARS
;
A
#
# COMPACT_ATOMS: atom_id res chain seq x y z
N MET A 1 21.75 36.19 -22.80
CA MET A 1 20.66 36.00 -21.80
C MET A 1 20.34 34.51 -21.64
N LEU A 2 21.24 33.73 -21.06
CA LEU A 2 21.05 32.29 -20.78
C LEU A 2 22.02 31.89 -19.65
N ARG A 3 21.70 32.28 -18.42
CA ARG A 3 22.34 31.78 -17.20
C ARG A 3 21.49 32.15 -15.97
N LYS A 4 20.34 31.44 -15.76
CA LYS A 4 19.59 31.49 -14.48
C LYS A 4 18.51 30.37 -14.49
N SER A 5 18.90 29.10 -14.52
CA SER A 5 17.96 28.00 -14.24
C SER A 5 18.58 26.74 -13.60
N ALA A 6 19.81 26.84 -13.08
CA ALA A 6 20.49 25.67 -12.48
C ALA A 6 20.42 25.56 -10.95
N SER A 7 19.70 26.47 -10.26
CA SER A 7 19.76 26.54 -8.78
C SER A 7 18.50 26.07 -8.04
N ARG A 8 17.52 25.44 -8.71
CA ARG A 8 16.30 24.95 -8.05
C ARG A 8 16.13 23.44 -7.97
N ILE A 9 17.08 22.65 -8.47
CA ILE A 9 17.02 21.16 -8.43
C ILE A 9 17.79 20.57 -7.24
N VAL A 10 18.55 21.36 -6.49
CA VAL A 10 19.38 20.84 -5.37
C VAL A 10 18.63 20.70 -4.04
N ALA A 11 17.45 21.28 -3.88
CA ALA A 11 16.71 21.23 -2.61
C ALA A 11 15.93 19.90 -2.41
N SER A 12 15.67 19.11 -3.45
CA SER A 12 14.97 17.82 -3.31
C SER A 12 15.91 16.63 -2.99
N GLY A 13 17.21 16.83 -3.13
CA GLY A 13 18.21 15.76 -2.89
C GLY A 13 18.54 15.50 -1.41
N HIS A 14 18.19 16.42 -0.49
CA HIS A 14 18.52 16.23 0.93
C HIS A 14 17.51 15.37 1.69
N LEU A 15 16.24 15.40 1.32
CA LEU A 15 15.19 14.54 1.91
C LEU A 15 15.31 13.06 1.49
N VAL A 16 15.89 12.80 0.31
CA VAL A 16 16.13 11.44 -0.17
C VAL A 16 17.33 10.78 0.52
N LYS A 17 18.33 11.56 0.98
CA LYS A 17 19.52 11.00 1.64
C LYS A 17 19.27 10.47 3.06
N GLU A 18 18.32 10.98 3.78
CA GLU A 18 17.94 10.42 5.11
C GLU A 18 17.19 9.10 4.98
N SER A 19 16.34 8.94 3.97
CA SER A 19 15.67 7.67 3.68
C SER A 19 16.65 6.57 3.21
N LEU A 20 17.76 6.93 2.58
CA LEU A 20 18.81 6.00 2.11
C LEU A 20 19.64 5.40 3.25
N ARG A 21 19.73 6.06 4.42
CA ARG A 21 20.40 5.49 5.60
C ARG A 21 19.62 4.36 6.24
N LEU A 22 18.29 4.33 6.10
CA LEU A 22 17.43 3.31 6.70
C LEU A 22 17.50 1.95 5.99
N VAL A 23 17.75 1.92 4.68
CA VAL A 23 17.85 0.66 3.93
C VAL A 23 19.20 -0.04 4.11
N SER A 24 20.29 0.71 4.34
CA SER A 24 21.63 0.14 4.60
C SER A 24 21.84 -0.35 6.04
N ILE A 25 20.97 0.00 6.99
CA ILE A 25 21.05 -0.44 8.38
C ILE A 25 20.43 -1.86 8.58
N LEU A 26 19.74 -2.38 7.58
CA LEU A 26 19.02 -3.66 7.64
C LEU A 26 19.92 -4.90 7.77
N PHE A 27 21.26 -4.78 7.66
CA PHE A 27 22.13 -5.98 7.56
C PHE A 27 23.41 -6.00 8.39
N ALA A 28 23.62 -5.08 9.34
CA ALA A 28 24.86 -5.11 10.13
C ALA A 28 24.71 -4.60 11.57
N ARG A 29 24.44 -5.50 12.51
CA ARG A 29 24.95 -5.33 13.90
C ARG A 29 25.26 -6.67 14.57
N PRO A 30 26.44 -6.80 15.22
CA PRO A 30 26.80 -7.98 15.98
C PRO A 30 26.15 -7.98 17.39
N LEU A 31 25.91 -9.18 17.89
CA LEU A 31 25.38 -9.47 19.23
C LEU A 31 26.18 -8.72 20.31
N ARG A 32 25.52 -7.93 21.14
CA ARG A 32 26.14 -7.36 22.35
C ARG A 32 26.42 -8.47 23.37
N ARG A 33 27.70 -8.59 23.73
CA ARG A 33 28.17 -9.36 24.88
C ARG A 33 27.76 -8.61 26.15
N ILE A 34 27.03 -9.27 27.05
CA ILE A 34 26.75 -8.77 28.40
C ILE A 34 27.71 -9.49 29.34
N ASP A 35 28.49 -8.73 30.11
CA ASP A 35 29.41 -9.27 31.13
C ASP A 35 28.66 -9.97 32.25
N SER A 36 29.13 -11.19 32.59
CA SER A 36 28.56 -12.09 33.58
C SER A 36 29.20 -11.88 34.95
N GLY A 37 28.40 -11.45 35.91
CA GLY A 37 28.78 -11.37 37.32
C GLY A 37 27.62 -11.58 38.29
N SER A 38 26.91 -12.71 38.24
CA SER A 38 26.01 -13.16 39.33
C SER A 38 25.59 -14.63 39.13
N PRO A 39 25.56 -15.45 40.21
CA PRO A 39 25.32 -16.90 40.12
C PRO A 39 23.83 -17.32 40.11
N PHE A 40 22.92 -16.43 39.82
CA PHE A 40 21.51 -16.77 39.51
C PHE A 40 21.24 -16.50 38.06
N PHE A 41 21.44 -17.51 37.23
CA PHE A 41 20.93 -17.51 35.84
C PHE A 41 19.41 -17.54 35.86
N THR A 42 18.79 -16.40 36.08
CA THR A 42 17.46 -16.17 35.54
C THR A 42 17.68 -15.86 34.05
N TYR A 43 17.51 -16.86 33.18
CA TYR A 43 17.28 -16.62 31.77
C TYR A 43 15.98 -15.83 31.71
N ALA A 44 16.06 -14.50 31.85
CA ALA A 44 15.11 -13.63 31.22
C ALA A 44 15.36 -13.83 29.72
N LEU A 45 14.69 -14.80 29.14
CA LEU A 45 14.47 -14.81 27.68
C LEU A 45 13.86 -13.45 27.41
N SER A 46 14.69 -12.52 26.91
CA SER A 46 14.20 -11.29 26.30
C SER A 46 13.24 -11.76 25.22
N MET A 47 11.96 -11.79 25.54
CA MET A 47 10.92 -12.22 24.62
C MET A 47 10.61 -11.00 23.74
N ASP A 48 11.56 -10.68 22.86
CA ASP A 48 11.49 -9.54 21.97
C ASP A 48 10.58 -9.88 20.77
N TYR A 49 9.26 -9.99 21.06
CA TYR A 49 8.26 -10.12 20.01
C TYR A 49 8.15 -8.82 19.22
N VAL A 50 7.88 -8.96 17.94
CA VAL A 50 7.73 -7.81 17.03
C VAL A 50 6.37 -7.85 16.36
N LEU A 51 5.67 -6.71 16.36
CA LEU A 51 4.46 -6.52 15.60
C LEU A 51 4.77 -5.83 14.28
N GLY A 52 4.16 -6.30 13.20
CA GLY A 52 4.21 -5.64 11.91
C GLY A 52 2.82 -5.34 11.39
N PHE A 53 2.62 -4.15 10.84
CA PHE A 53 1.33 -3.70 10.34
C PHE A 53 1.42 -3.23 8.89
N ASP A 54 0.38 -3.56 8.12
CA ASP A 54 0.08 -2.98 6.81
C ASP A 54 -1.31 -2.35 6.87
N GLY A 55 -1.36 -1.03 6.93
CA GLY A 55 -2.58 -0.26 7.13
C GLY A 55 -2.98 0.60 5.95
N GLY A 56 -4.17 0.34 5.42
CA GLY A 56 -4.72 1.04 4.27
C GLY A 56 -6.05 1.74 4.54
N GLY A 57 -6.69 2.15 3.46
CA GLY A 57 -7.99 2.83 3.51
C GLY A 57 -9.18 1.92 3.78
N THR A 58 -8.99 0.59 3.82
CA THR A 58 -10.08 -0.39 3.93
C THR A 58 -9.87 -1.36 5.08
N ARG A 59 -8.64 -1.78 5.32
CA ARG A 59 -8.27 -2.75 6.37
C ARG A 59 -6.86 -2.52 6.86
N THR A 60 -6.55 -3.14 7.99
CA THR A 60 -5.21 -3.24 8.59
C THR A 60 -4.87 -4.72 8.78
N GLU A 61 -3.73 -5.17 8.27
CA GLU A 61 -3.14 -6.47 8.59
C GLU A 61 -2.14 -6.29 9.72
N CYS A 62 -2.17 -7.18 10.71
CA CYS A 62 -1.16 -7.31 11.76
C CYS A 62 -0.54 -8.70 11.71
N VAL A 63 0.78 -8.78 11.83
CA VAL A 63 1.51 -10.01 12.11
C VAL A 63 2.27 -9.90 13.43
N LEU A 64 2.28 -10.96 14.20
CA LEU A 64 3.13 -11.13 15.38
C LEU A 64 4.28 -12.07 15.04
N MET A 65 5.51 -11.59 15.23
CA MET A 65 6.74 -12.33 14.95
C MET A 65 7.48 -12.63 16.25
N ASP A 66 7.98 -13.86 16.39
CA ASP A 66 8.81 -14.27 17.51
C ASP A 66 10.28 -13.82 17.36
N PRO A 67 11.12 -13.97 18.41
CA PRO A 67 12.53 -13.61 18.34
C PRO A 67 13.32 -14.40 17.27
N ALA A 68 12.85 -15.57 16.84
CA ALA A 68 13.47 -16.35 15.77
C ALA A 68 13.06 -15.87 14.35
N GLY A 69 12.10 -14.94 14.25
CA GLY A 69 11.59 -14.40 12.99
C GLY A 69 10.46 -15.23 12.38
N LYS A 70 9.83 -16.13 13.16
CA LYS A 70 8.66 -16.91 12.75
C LYS A 70 7.39 -16.13 13.05
N ILE A 71 6.47 -16.11 12.11
CA ILE A 71 5.14 -15.54 12.31
C ILE A 71 4.30 -16.48 13.14
N LEU A 72 3.80 -15.98 14.28
CA LEU A 72 2.97 -16.72 15.22
C LEU A 72 1.47 -16.49 15.01
N ALA A 73 1.08 -15.28 14.61
CA ALA A 73 -0.30 -14.91 14.40
C ALA A 73 -0.43 -13.91 13.23
N ARG A 74 -1.61 -13.89 12.62
CA ARG A 74 -1.97 -12.96 11.55
C ARG A 74 -3.43 -12.57 11.69
N CYS A 75 -3.69 -11.33 12.06
CA CYS A 75 -5.04 -10.81 12.29
C CYS A 75 -5.32 -9.57 11.46
N PHE A 76 -6.60 -9.22 11.38
CA PHE A 76 -7.07 -8.08 10.60
C PHE A 76 -8.02 -7.21 11.42
N SER A 77 -8.01 -5.90 11.11
CA SER A 77 -8.97 -4.93 11.64
C SER A 77 -9.43 -3.96 10.55
N GLY A 78 -10.11 -2.90 10.92
CA GLY A 78 -10.63 -1.86 10.04
C GLY A 78 -9.52 -0.96 9.43
N PRO A 79 -9.93 0.14 8.78
CA PRO A 79 -9.02 1.06 8.09
C PRO A 79 -8.15 1.85 9.07
N SER A 80 -6.84 1.97 8.76
CA SER A 80 -5.87 2.73 9.55
C SER A 80 -5.07 3.76 8.73
N ASN A 81 -5.61 4.25 7.62
CA ASN A 81 -5.03 5.39 6.92
C ASN A 81 -5.33 6.69 7.70
N PRO A 82 -4.35 7.31 8.40
CA PRO A 82 -4.60 8.44 9.28
C PRO A 82 -5.03 9.71 8.55
N SER A 83 -4.75 9.82 7.27
CA SER A 83 -5.22 10.94 6.43
C SER A 83 -6.72 10.84 6.12
N ARG A 84 -7.33 9.64 6.24
CA ARG A 84 -8.77 9.41 6.00
C ARG A 84 -9.57 9.34 7.29
N VAL A 85 -9.10 8.55 8.27
CA VAL A 85 -9.87 8.26 9.48
C VAL A 85 -9.40 9.05 10.71
N GLY A 86 -8.32 9.82 10.59
CA GLY A 86 -7.68 10.51 11.70
C GLY A 86 -6.69 9.62 12.47
N VAL A 87 -5.78 10.24 13.21
CA VAL A 87 -4.71 9.54 13.94
C VAL A 87 -5.28 8.64 15.03
N GLU A 88 -6.24 9.13 15.81
CA GLU A 88 -6.86 8.39 16.90
C GLU A 88 -7.56 7.12 16.44
N SER A 89 -8.43 7.22 15.43
CA SER A 89 -9.12 6.04 14.85
C SER A 89 -8.13 5.05 14.22
N ALA A 90 -7.10 5.55 13.51
CA ALA A 90 -6.07 4.71 12.93
C ALA A 90 -5.29 3.95 13.99
N THR A 91 -4.92 4.60 15.11
CA THR A 91 -4.27 3.98 16.26
C THR A 91 -5.15 2.90 16.88
N GLY A 92 -6.44 3.19 17.09
CA GLY A 92 -7.39 2.23 17.66
C GLY A 92 -7.54 0.95 16.80
N GLU A 93 -7.56 1.08 15.48
CA GLU A 93 -7.61 -0.10 14.60
C GLU A 93 -6.28 -0.90 14.62
N ILE A 94 -5.13 -0.22 14.73
CA ILE A 94 -3.83 -0.88 14.91
C ILE A 94 -3.77 -1.62 16.25
N GLU A 95 -4.23 -1.01 17.35
CA GLU A 95 -4.30 -1.65 18.67
C GLU A 95 -5.20 -2.89 18.65
N LYS A 96 -6.37 -2.78 18.03
CA LYS A 96 -7.31 -3.89 17.88
C LYS A 96 -6.69 -5.08 17.12
N ALA A 97 -6.00 -4.82 16.00
CA ALA A 97 -5.31 -5.87 15.24
C ALA A 97 -4.17 -6.50 16.06
N ALA A 98 -3.43 -5.68 16.83
CA ALA A 98 -2.39 -6.15 17.74
C ALA A 98 -2.96 -7.06 18.83
N ASP A 99 -4.02 -6.62 19.52
CA ASP A 99 -4.63 -7.37 20.62
C ASP A 99 -5.16 -8.73 20.13
N LEU A 100 -5.78 -8.78 18.95
CA LEU A 100 -6.20 -10.03 18.33
C LEU A 100 -5.01 -10.97 18.07
N SER A 101 -3.90 -10.44 17.52
CA SER A 101 -2.70 -11.24 17.24
C SER A 101 -2.00 -11.72 18.51
N LEU A 102 -1.93 -10.89 19.54
CA LEU A 102 -1.36 -11.22 20.84
C LEU A 102 -2.21 -12.28 21.56
N GLN A 103 -3.53 -12.15 21.49
CA GLN A 103 -4.47 -13.12 22.08
C GLN A 103 -4.36 -14.48 21.39
N GLU A 104 -4.33 -14.53 20.06
CA GLU A 104 -4.18 -15.75 19.27
C GLU A 104 -2.89 -16.50 19.62
N ALA A 105 -1.78 -15.77 19.75
CA ALA A 105 -0.48 -16.33 20.10
C ALA A 105 -0.27 -16.54 21.61
N ARG A 106 -1.18 -16.09 22.46
CA ARG A 106 -1.07 -16.09 23.93
C ARG A 106 0.19 -15.36 24.43
N VAL A 107 0.50 -14.25 23.82
CA VAL A 107 1.64 -13.39 24.16
C VAL A 107 1.15 -12.15 24.89
N ALA A 108 1.82 -11.78 25.98
CA ALA A 108 1.49 -10.59 26.75
C ALA A 108 1.94 -9.31 25.99
N ARG A 109 1.15 -8.23 26.06
CA ARG A 109 1.45 -6.97 25.35
C ARG A 109 2.81 -6.37 25.74
N ASN A 110 3.22 -6.50 26.99
CA ASN A 110 4.51 -6.02 27.49
C ASN A 110 5.72 -6.84 27.01
N ALA A 111 5.51 -7.96 26.33
CA ALA A 111 6.57 -8.74 25.67
C ALA A 111 6.89 -8.24 24.26
N VAL A 112 6.15 -7.24 23.75
CA VAL A 112 6.42 -6.61 22.47
C VAL A 112 7.56 -5.62 22.62
N ALA A 113 8.69 -5.90 22.00
CA ALA A 113 9.89 -5.04 22.05
C ALA A 113 9.93 -4.00 20.92
N ALA A 114 9.30 -4.30 19.77
CA ALA A 114 9.26 -3.38 18.65
C ALA A 114 7.98 -3.54 17.83
N LEU A 115 7.62 -2.48 17.12
CA LEU A 115 6.58 -2.53 16.10
C LEU A 115 6.96 -1.70 14.87
N GLY A 116 6.63 -2.23 13.69
CA GLY A 116 6.74 -1.55 12.42
C GLY A 116 5.38 -1.39 11.78
N ALA A 117 5.02 -0.17 11.35
CA ALA A 117 3.75 0.07 10.71
C ALA A 117 3.95 0.74 9.35
N GLY A 118 3.60 0.01 8.27
CA GLY A 118 3.48 0.52 6.91
C GLY A 118 2.07 1.07 6.71
N LEU A 119 1.94 2.39 6.61
CA LEU A 119 0.62 3.03 6.61
C LEU A 119 0.44 3.92 5.38
N ALA A 120 -0.62 3.67 4.62
CA ALA A 120 -1.08 4.62 3.61
C ALA A 120 -1.42 5.96 4.28
N GLY A 121 -1.13 7.08 3.60
CA GLY A 121 -1.41 8.42 4.13
C GLY A 121 -0.33 8.98 5.07
N THR A 122 0.77 8.27 5.31
CA THR A 122 1.92 8.72 6.12
C THR A 122 3.06 9.31 5.29
N GLY A 123 2.82 9.72 4.05
CA GLY A 123 3.86 10.28 3.18
C GLY A 123 4.46 11.60 3.65
N LYS A 124 3.77 12.34 4.53
CA LYS A 124 4.25 13.60 5.12
C LYS A 124 4.97 13.33 6.43
N PRO A 125 6.16 13.94 6.68
CA PRO A 125 6.93 13.73 7.91
C PRO A 125 6.12 14.00 9.19
N GLU A 126 5.28 15.03 9.17
CA GLU A 126 4.44 15.42 10.32
C GLU A 126 3.41 14.32 10.65
N MET A 127 2.86 13.65 9.64
CA MET A 127 1.93 12.56 9.85
C MET A 127 2.64 11.29 10.35
N LYS A 128 3.84 10.99 9.83
CA LYS A 128 4.68 9.90 10.36
C LYS A 128 4.96 10.11 11.84
N GLU A 129 5.36 11.32 12.24
CA GLU A 129 5.69 11.63 13.64
C GLU A 129 4.45 11.56 14.55
N ARG A 130 3.30 12.07 14.10
CA ARG A 130 2.04 11.96 14.86
C ARG A 130 1.64 10.51 15.09
N MET A 131 1.72 9.66 14.07
CA MET A 131 1.44 8.24 14.21
C MET A 131 2.46 7.54 15.12
N ARG A 132 3.76 7.88 15.00
CA ARG A 132 4.82 7.35 15.85
C ARG A 132 4.55 7.67 17.32
N ALA A 133 4.25 8.92 17.64
CA ALA A 133 3.95 9.34 18.99
C ALA A 133 2.69 8.65 19.57
N SER A 134 1.64 8.53 18.76
CA SER A 134 0.40 7.87 19.18
C SER A 134 0.63 6.39 19.48
N LEU A 135 1.35 5.67 18.60
CA LEU A 135 1.66 4.26 18.81
C LEU A 135 2.68 4.02 19.94
N ALA A 136 3.62 4.92 20.16
CA ALA A 136 4.52 4.85 21.32
C ALA A 136 3.76 4.99 22.65
N GLY A 137 2.69 5.79 22.68
CA GLY A 137 1.78 5.88 23.85
C GLY A 137 0.96 4.59 24.03
N ALA A 138 0.51 3.97 22.94
CA ALA A 138 -0.28 2.74 22.97
C ALA A 138 0.56 1.49 23.32
N PHE A 139 1.86 1.47 22.99
CA PHE A 139 2.80 0.38 23.26
C PHE A 139 4.02 0.86 24.08
N PRO A 140 3.84 1.19 25.37
CA PRO A 140 4.93 1.67 26.21
C PRO A 140 6.07 0.65 26.28
N GLY A 141 7.30 1.12 26.02
CA GLY A 141 8.50 0.28 26.03
C GLY A 141 8.86 -0.36 24.69
N ALA A 142 7.97 -0.37 23.71
CA ALA A 142 8.27 -0.87 22.37
C ALA A 142 8.93 0.22 21.49
N ALA A 143 9.92 -0.17 20.69
CA ALA A 143 10.47 0.70 19.64
C ALA A 143 9.46 0.83 18.49
N VAL A 144 9.11 2.05 18.08
CA VAL A 144 8.08 2.30 17.05
C VAL A 144 8.71 2.84 15.78
N SER A 145 8.53 2.13 14.67
CA SER A 145 8.95 2.53 13.33
C SER A 145 7.75 2.72 12.41
N ILE A 146 7.63 3.90 11.78
CA ILE A 146 6.57 4.19 10.82
C ILE A 146 7.16 4.28 9.42
N PHE A 147 6.56 3.51 8.53
CA PHE A 147 6.86 3.46 7.10
C PHE A 147 5.63 3.90 6.30
N THR A 148 5.82 4.26 5.06
CA THR A 148 4.71 4.33 4.10
C THR A 148 4.34 2.93 3.63
N ASP A 149 3.12 2.74 3.14
CA ASP A 149 2.66 1.52 2.47
C ASP A 149 3.56 1.11 1.29
N LEU A 150 4.07 2.09 0.52
CA LEU A 150 5.01 1.84 -0.58
C LEU A 150 6.38 1.35 -0.10
N GLU A 151 6.91 1.89 1.00
CA GLU A 151 8.21 1.46 1.56
C GLU A 151 8.15 0.00 2.02
N VAL A 152 7.07 -0.40 2.71
CA VAL A 152 6.93 -1.81 3.14
C VAL A 152 6.59 -2.75 1.98
N ALA A 153 5.85 -2.30 0.97
CA ALA A 153 5.60 -3.07 -0.23
C ALA A 153 6.90 -3.32 -1.03
N LEU A 154 7.77 -2.31 -1.12
CA LEU A 154 9.09 -2.45 -1.74
C LEU A 154 10.00 -3.43 -0.96
N ALA A 155 9.98 -3.37 0.37
CA ALA A 155 10.70 -4.32 1.22
C ALA A 155 10.13 -5.75 1.06
N ALA A 156 8.81 -5.90 0.96
CA ALA A 156 8.13 -7.18 0.77
C ALA A 156 8.41 -7.82 -0.60
N ALA A 157 8.79 -7.04 -1.60
CA ALA A 157 9.19 -7.53 -2.91
C ALA A 157 10.56 -8.23 -2.91
N GLY A 158 11.39 -8.01 -1.87
CA GLY A 158 12.72 -8.61 -1.71
C GLY A 158 13.84 -7.71 -2.19
N GLU A 159 15.04 -8.28 -2.36
CA GLU A 159 16.26 -7.56 -2.77
C GLU A 159 16.39 -7.45 -4.29
N GLY A 160 17.30 -6.56 -4.74
CA GLY A 160 17.66 -6.37 -6.15
C GLY A 160 16.76 -5.37 -6.88
N PRO A 161 16.95 -5.24 -8.20
CA PRO A 161 16.15 -4.35 -9.04
C PRO A 161 14.70 -4.81 -9.11
N VAL A 162 13.78 -3.93 -8.72
CA VAL A 162 12.35 -4.26 -8.65
C VAL A 162 11.51 -3.00 -8.80
N ILE A 163 10.36 -3.13 -9.45
CA ILE A 163 9.27 -2.13 -9.41
C ILE A 163 8.06 -2.77 -8.74
N VAL A 164 7.52 -2.12 -7.73
CA VAL A 164 6.26 -2.49 -7.08
C VAL A 164 5.17 -1.55 -7.58
N LEU A 165 4.15 -2.11 -8.19
CA LEU A 165 2.92 -1.43 -8.56
C LEU A 165 1.86 -1.73 -7.52
N VAL A 166 1.40 -0.70 -6.83
CA VAL A 166 0.27 -0.78 -5.90
C VAL A 166 -0.98 -0.27 -6.61
N ALA A 167 -1.97 -1.15 -6.77
CA ALA A 167 -3.28 -0.84 -7.34
C ALA A 167 -4.37 -1.28 -6.36
N GLY A 168 -4.85 -0.34 -5.57
CA GLY A 168 -5.88 -0.53 -4.54
C GLY A 168 -6.92 0.56 -4.59
N THR A 169 -7.29 1.12 -3.44
CA THR A 169 -8.15 2.32 -3.36
C THR A 169 -7.53 3.49 -4.11
N GLY A 170 -6.21 3.69 -4.02
CA GLY A 170 -5.38 4.56 -4.85
C GLY A 170 -4.41 3.74 -5.69
N SER A 171 -3.54 4.43 -6.47
CA SER A 171 -2.50 3.79 -7.27
C SER A 171 -1.16 4.52 -7.20
N ALA A 172 -0.08 3.75 -7.13
CA ALA A 172 1.28 4.27 -7.14
C ALA A 172 2.27 3.19 -7.59
N ALA A 173 3.43 3.61 -8.05
CA ALA A 173 4.56 2.73 -8.29
C ALA A 173 5.80 3.22 -7.54
N ILE A 174 6.60 2.28 -7.05
CA ILE A 174 7.90 2.51 -6.42
C ILE A 174 8.89 1.51 -6.98
N GLY A 175 10.10 1.95 -7.26
CA GLY A 175 11.14 1.05 -7.79
C GLY A 175 12.49 1.30 -7.16
N ARG A 176 13.32 0.27 -7.17
CA ARG A 176 14.71 0.29 -6.71
C ARG A 176 15.59 -0.30 -7.79
N ASN A 177 16.71 0.38 -8.10
CA ASN A 177 17.71 -0.15 -9.01
C ASN A 177 18.79 -1.01 -8.29
N ALA A 178 19.75 -1.54 -9.07
CA ALA A 178 20.85 -2.35 -8.54
C ALA A 178 21.76 -1.58 -7.56
N GLN A 179 21.81 -0.25 -7.65
CA GLN A 179 22.57 0.63 -6.75
C GLN A 179 21.80 1.01 -5.48
N GLY A 180 20.57 0.47 -5.30
CA GLY A 180 19.72 0.76 -4.15
C GLY A 180 19.00 2.11 -4.20
N GLN A 181 19.10 2.85 -5.32
CA GLN A 181 18.39 4.12 -5.48
C GLN A 181 16.90 3.85 -5.71
N ILE A 182 16.05 4.69 -5.11
CA ILE A 182 14.61 4.52 -5.10
C ILE A 182 13.92 5.70 -5.78
N TRP A 183 12.93 5.39 -6.61
CA TRP A 183 12.02 6.35 -7.24
C TRP A 183 10.57 5.93 -7.02
N ARG A 184 9.70 6.91 -6.93
CA ARG A 184 8.25 6.67 -6.84
C ARG A 184 7.48 7.62 -7.75
N THR A 185 6.33 7.17 -8.21
CA THR A 185 5.35 7.98 -8.95
C THR A 185 3.93 7.59 -8.57
N GLY A 186 2.97 8.47 -8.77
CA GLY A 186 1.59 8.27 -8.32
C GLY A 186 1.41 8.50 -6.81
N GLY A 187 0.28 8.06 -6.27
CA GLY A 187 -0.07 8.24 -4.87
C GLY A 187 -0.30 9.70 -4.49
N GLN A 188 -0.78 10.52 -5.43
CA GLN A 188 -1.09 11.94 -5.20
C GLN A 188 -2.51 12.13 -4.67
N GLY A 189 -3.24 11.05 -4.51
CA GLY A 189 -4.64 11.03 -4.13
C GLY A 189 -5.59 11.13 -5.32
N PRO A 190 -6.85 10.74 -5.13
CA PRO A 190 -7.80 10.49 -6.21
C PRO A 190 -8.22 11.76 -7.00
N ARG A 191 -7.93 12.95 -6.49
CA ARG A 191 -8.23 14.22 -7.17
C ARG A 191 -7.11 14.74 -8.06
N LEU A 192 -5.89 14.26 -7.87
CA LEU A 192 -4.69 14.75 -8.55
C LEU A 192 -3.94 13.64 -9.31
N GLY A 193 -4.33 12.40 -9.11
CA GLY A 193 -3.68 11.24 -9.66
C GLY A 193 -4.49 9.98 -9.41
N ASP A 194 -3.81 8.90 -9.04
CA ASP A 194 -4.38 7.58 -8.75
C ASP A 194 -5.13 6.96 -9.94
N GLY A 195 -4.73 7.28 -11.19
CA GLY A 195 -5.28 6.66 -12.41
C GLY A 195 -5.16 5.13 -12.36
N GLY A 196 -6.22 4.43 -12.80
CA GLY A 196 -6.30 2.97 -12.75
C GLY A 196 -6.56 2.35 -11.37
N SER A 197 -6.75 3.15 -10.33
CA SER A 197 -7.15 2.69 -9.00
C SER A 197 -8.63 2.29 -8.94
N ALA A 198 -9.05 1.62 -7.84
CA ALA A 198 -10.45 1.31 -7.62
C ALA A 198 -11.32 2.57 -7.54
N PHE A 199 -10.79 3.67 -7.00
CA PHE A 199 -11.48 4.96 -7.00
C PHE A 199 -11.71 5.47 -8.41
N ASP A 200 -10.67 5.51 -9.22
CA ASP A 200 -10.71 6.01 -10.60
C ASP A 200 -11.65 5.15 -11.47
N ILE A 201 -11.49 3.82 -11.42
CA ILE A 201 -12.36 2.87 -12.13
C ILE A 201 -13.83 3.08 -11.75
N GLY A 202 -14.13 3.19 -10.46
CA GLY A 202 -15.48 3.39 -9.98
C GLY A 202 -16.06 4.75 -10.36
N SER A 203 -15.27 5.81 -10.29
CA SER A 203 -15.66 7.15 -10.72
C SER A 203 -16.00 7.18 -12.21
N GLN A 204 -15.17 6.57 -13.06
CA GLN A 204 -15.41 6.46 -14.51
C GLN A 204 -16.68 5.65 -14.80
N ALA A 205 -16.91 4.53 -14.09
CA ALA A 205 -18.08 3.70 -14.27
C ALA A 205 -19.39 4.45 -13.95
N VAL A 206 -19.40 5.16 -12.82
CA VAL A 206 -20.57 5.99 -12.43
C VAL A 206 -20.79 7.13 -13.43
N ALA A 207 -19.75 7.86 -13.79
CA ALA A 207 -19.84 8.97 -14.75
C ALA A 207 -20.35 8.49 -16.13
N ARG A 208 -19.83 7.34 -16.60
CA ARG A 208 -20.28 6.73 -17.86
C ARG A 208 -21.74 6.30 -17.82
N ALA A 209 -22.15 5.59 -16.76
CA ALA A 209 -23.54 5.13 -16.62
C ALA A 209 -24.52 6.30 -16.58
N MET A 210 -24.18 7.39 -15.89
CA MET A 210 -25.00 8.61 -15.87
C MET A 210 -25.11 9.25 -17.24
N LYS A 211 -24.00 9.39 -17.97
CA LYS A 211 -23.98 9.93 -19.33
C LYS A 211 -24.81 9.08 -20.31
N GLU A 212 -24.70 7.75 -20.23
CA GLU A 212 -25.50 6.83 -21.05
C GLU A 212 -27.00 6.97 -20.76
N ARG A 213 -27.37 7.10 -19.48
CA ARG A 213 -28.76 7.37 -19.08
C ARG A 213 -29.28 8.69 -19.63
N GLU A 214 -28.51 9.77 -19.54
CA GLU A 214 -28.90 11.07 -20.10
C GLU A 214 -29.13 11.00 -21.61
N GLN A 215 -28.30 10.26 -22.33
CA GLN A 215 -28.38 10.14 -23.78
C GLN A 215 -29.50 9.22 -24.24
N ARG A 216 -29.80 8.15 -23.52
CA ARG A 216 -30.74 7.09 -23.95
C ARG A 216 -32.09 7.16 -23.23
N GLY A 217 -32.21 7.92 -22.14
CA GLY A 217 -33.40 7.95 -21.28
C GLY A 217 -33.59 6.70 -20.43
N THR A 218 -32.67 5.72 -20.51
CA THR A 218 -32.72 4.45 -19.76
C THR A 218 -31.36 4.09 -19.19
N ASP A 219 -31.33 3.33 -18.12
CA ASP A 219 -30.10 2.86 -17.51
C ASP A 219 -29.42 1.78 -18.38
N SER A 220 -28.09 1.86 -18.49
CA SER A 220 -27.27 0.77 -19.05
C SER A 220 -27.21 -0.43 -18.08
N THR A 221 -26.85 -1.60 -18.63
CA THR A 221 -26.68 -2.82 -17.80
C THR A 221 -25.69 -2.59 -16.66
N LEU A 222 -24.56 -1.94 -16.91
CA LEU A 222 -23.59 -1.59 -15.88
C LEU A 222 -24.20 -0.62 -14.85
N GLY A 223 -24.94 0.39 -15.29
CA GLY A 223 -25.59 1.37 -14.42
C GLY A 223 -26.63 0.75 -13.49
N MET A 224 -27.46 -0.15 -13.98
CA MET A 224 -28.41 -0.90 -13.16
C MET A 224 -27.71 -1.73 -12.09
N LYS A 225 -26.64 -2.46 -12.46
CA LYS A 225 -25.85 -3.26 -11.50
C LYS A 225 -25.19 -2.40 -10.42
N VAL A 226 -24.72 -1.19 -10.76
CA VAL A 226 -24.14 -0.26 -9.79
C VAL A 226 -25.16 0.17 -8.75
N LEU A 227 -26.36 0.59 -9.17
CA LEU A 227 -27.42 0.99 -8.22
C LEU A 227 -27.85 -0.17 -7.33
N GLU A 228 -28.14 -1.33 -7.94
CA GLU A 228 -28.64 -2.51 -7.25
C GLU A 228 -27.63 -3.04 -6.21
N GLN A 229 -26.38 -3.26 -6.62
CA GLN A 229 -25.39 -3.89 -5.74
C GLN A 229 -24.87 -2.95 -4.64
N LEU A 230 -24.93 -1.64 -4.86
CA LEU A 230 -24.64 -0.65 -3.82
C LEU A 230 -25.85 -0.32 -2.94
N GLY A 231 -27.04 -0.83 -3.28
CA GLY A 231 -28.26 -0.64 -2.50
C GLY A 231 -28.83 0.78 -2.57
N TYR A 232 -28.55 1.53 -3.65
CA TYR A 232 -29.11 2.87 -3.83
C TYR A 232 -30.46 2.81 -4.56
N ALA A 233 -31.46 3.46 -4.00
CA ALA A 233 -32.81 3.51 -4.59
C ALA A 233 -32.88 4.35 -5.88
N SER A 234 -31.92 5.24 -6.10
CA SER A 234 -31.89 6.12 -7.27
C SER A 234 -30.50 6.72 -7.53
N TRP A 235 -30.30 7.21 -8.78
CA TRP A 235 -29.10 7.98 -9.13
C TRP A 235 -28.95 9.25 -8.30
N ALA A 236 -30.05 9.93 -7.94
CA ALA A 236 -30.00 11.11 -7.10
C ALA A 236 -29.47 10.80 -5.69
N GLU A 237 -29.76 9.63 -5.16
CA GLU A 237 -29.18 9.19 -3.89
C GLU A 237 -27.70 8.86 -4.00
N LEU A 238 -27.29 8.10 -5.04
CA LEU A 238 -25.90 7.80 -5.30
C LEU A 238 -25.09 9.09 -5.49
N GLN A 239 -25.58 10.05 -6.28
CA GLN A 239 -24.92 11.34 -6.48
C GLN A 239 -24.69 12.11 -5.18
N ARG A 240 -25.71 12.21 -4.33
CA ARG A 240 -25.56 12.86 -3.01
C ARG A 240 -24.53 12.15 -2.16
N ARG A 241 -24.55 10.82 -2.13
CA ARG A 241 -23.58 10.03 -1.35
C ARG A 241 -22.18 10.17 -1.89
N ALA A 242 -21.99 10.08 -3.21
CA ALA A 242 -20.71 10.26 -3.86
C ALA A 242 -20.13 11.68 -3.67
N ALA A 243 -20.99 12.71 -3.67
CA ALA A 243 -20.55 14.08 -3.37
C ALA A 243 -20.06 14.26 -1.94
N LEU A 244 -20.70 13.61 -0.96
CA LEU A 244 -20.35 13.71 0.45
C LEU A 244 -19.18 12.78 0.84
N ARG A 245 -19.15 11.59 0.28
CA ARG A 245 -18.20 10.52 0.63
C ARG A 245 -17.69 9.79 -0.61
N PRO A 246 -16.98 10.47 -1.52
CA PRO A 246 -16.50 9.88 -2.76
C PRO A 246 -15.54 8.70 -2.50
N ASP A 247 -14.73 8.80 -1.45
CA ASP A 247 -13.75 7.78 -1.07
C ASP A 247 -14.39 6.47 -0.55
N ASP A 248 -15.65 6.51 -0.13
CA ASP A 248 -16.40 5.32 0.27
C ASP A 248 -17.15 4.72 -0.92
N VAL A 249 -17.72 5.57 -1.78
CA VAL A 249 -18.57 5.17 -2.90
C VAL A 249 -17.77 4.62 -4.07
N PHE A 250 -16.83 5.40 -4.63
CA PHE A 250 -16.18 5.01 -5.88
C PHE A 250 -15.36 3.72 -5.77
N PRO A 251 -14.54 3.49 -4.74
CA PRO A 251 -13.81 2.22 -4.65
C PRO A 251 -14.72 1.00 -4.53
N SER A 252 -15.93 1.15 -3.97
CA SER A 252 -16.88 0.05 -3.83
C SER A 252 -17.56 -0.36 -5.15
N VAL A 253 -17.45 0.45 -6.20
CA VAL A 253 -17.92 0.14 -7.56
C VAL A 253 -16.97 -0.82 -8.29
N PHE A 254 -15.67 -0.84 -7.95
CA PHE A 254 -14.69 -1.67 -8.65
C PHE A 254 -15.10 -3.16 -8.76
N PRO A 255 -15.55 -3.86 -7.69
CA PRO A 255 -15.97 -5.26 -7.81
C PRO A 255 -17.10 -5.47 -8.82
N ILE A 256 -18.00 -4.48 -8.97
CA ILE A 256 -19.12 -4.52 -9.92
C ILE A 256 -18.59 -4.42 -11.35
N VAL A 257 -17.68 -3.48 -11.61
CA VAL A 257 -17.02 -3.32 -12.91
C VAL A 257 -16.20 -4.56 -13.26
N ALA A 258 -15.47 -5.12 -12.31
CA ALA A 258 -14.69 -6.33 -12.46
C ALA A 258 -15.55 -7.53 -12.89
N ALA A 259 -16.64 -7.79 -12.17
CA ALA A 259 -17.58 -8.86 -12.50
C ALA A 259 -18.29 -8.63 -13.85
N ALA A 260 -18.61 -7.38 -14.19
CA ALA A 260 -19.20 -7.05 -15.48
C ALA A 260 -18.20 -7.28 -16.64
N ALA A 261 -16.94 -6.92 -16.47
CA ALA A 261 -15.89 -7.12 -17.47
C ALA A 261 -15.59 -8.60 -17.72
N ASP A 262 -15.55 -9.42 -16.67
CA ASP A 262 -15.42 -10.88 -16.79
C ASP A 262 -16.66 -11.51 -17.45
N ALA A 263 -17.85 -10.89 -17.30
CA ALA A 263 -19.07 -11.21 -18.02
C ALA A 263 -19.20 -10.52 -19.40
N GLU A 264 -18.10 -10.03 -19.96
CA GLU A 264 -17.97 -9.47 -21.30
C GLU A 264 -18.70 -8.13 -21.55
N ASP A 265 -19.11 -7.40 -20.50
CA ASP A 265 -19.68 -6.07 -20.65
C ASP A 265 -18.66 -5.12 -21.32
N PRO A 266 -19.00 -4.53 -22.50
CA PRO A 266 -18.03 -3.74 -23.26
C PRO A 266 -17.66 -2.43 -22.55
N ALA A 267 -18.56 -1.82 -21.80
CA ALA A 267 -18.31 -0.58 -21.07
C ALA A 267 -17.33 -0.83 -19.90
N ALA A 268 -17.54 -1.91 -19.16
CA ALA A 268 -16.65 -2.33 -18.08
C ALA A 268 -15.24 -2.68 -18.60
N ARG A 269 -15.16 -3.42 -19.72
CA ARG A 269 -13.89 -3.76 -20.36
C ARG A 269 -13.10 -2.53 -20.82
N GLU A 270 -13.76 -1.54 -21.44
CA GLU A 270 -13.11 -0.30 -21.88
C GLU A 270 -12.53 0.48 -20.69
N ILE A 271 -13.27 0.60 -19.57
CA ILE A 271 -12.79 1.23 -18.35
C ILE A 271 -11.55 0.51 -17.81
N LEU A 272 -11.56 -0.81 -17.76
CA LEU A 272 -10.42 -1.59 -17.25
C LEU A 272 -9.21 -1.58 -18.19
N LEU A 273 -9.41 -1.48 -19.50
CA LEU A 273 -8.32 -1.26 -20.47
C LEU A 273 -7.62 0.08 -20.24
N GLN A 274 -8.39 1.14 -20.04
CA GLN A 274 -7.84 2.45 -19.70
C GLN A 274 -7.09 2.39 -18.37
N ALA A 275 -7.67 1.79 -17.35
CA ALA A 275 -7.04 1.61 -16.04
C ALA A 275 -5.70 0.85 -16.13
N ALA A 276 -5.64 -0.23 -16.93
CA ALA A 276 -4.40 -0.96 -17.18
C ALA A 276 -3.31 -0.11 -17.85
N SER A 277 -3.71 0.77 -18.77
CA SER A 277 -2.81 1.72 -19.43
C SER A 277 -2.24 2.74 -18.46
N GLU A 278 -3.08 3.34 -17.59
CA GLU A 278 -2.65 4.28 -16.57
C GLU A 278 -1.66 3.65 -15.57
N LEU A 279 -1.96 2.45 -15.11
CA LEU A 279 -1.08 1.71 -14.19
C LEU A 279 0.26 1.34 -14.85
N SER A 280 0.24 0.96 -16.12
CA SER A 280 1.45 0.68 -16.89
C SER A 280 2.32 1.94 -17.07
N SER A 281 1.69 3.10 -17.26
CA SER A 281 2.39 4.39 -17.35
C SER A 281 3.15 4.73 -16.05
N LEU A 282 2.57 4.45 -14.87
CA LEU A 282 3.26 4.61 -13.60
C LEU A 282 4.54 3.77 -13.54
N VAL A 283 4.45 2.50 -13.95
CA VAL A 283 5.60 1.58 -13.96
C VAL A 283 6.67 2.06 -14.94
N ASN A 284 6.27 2.49 -16.13
CA ASN A 284 7.19 3.01 -17.13
C ASN A 284 7.94 4.26 -16.62
N THR A 285 7.23 5.19 -16.00
CA THR A 285 7.83 6.40 -15.40
C THR A 285 8.90 6.04 -14.35
N VAL A 286 8.62 5.07 -13.49
CA VAL A 286 9.63 4.59 -12.51
C VAL A 286 10.81 3.95 -13.21
N ALA A 287 10.57 3.12 -14.23
CA ALA A 287 11.63 2.45 -14.97
C ALA A 287 12.58 3.44 -15.68
N GLU A 288 12.03 4.48 -16.30
CA GLU A 288 12.81 5.54 -16.96
C GLU A 288 13.68 6.31 -15.97
N HIS A 289 13.13 6.73 -14.83
CA HIS A 289 13.88 7.47 -13.80
C HIS A 289 14.94 6.62 -13.10
N ALA A 290 14.64 5.35 -12.87
CA ALA A 290 15.56 4.41 -12.21
C ALA A 290 16.59 3.80 -13.18
N ILE A 291 16.51 4.09 -14.49
CA ILE A 291 17.36 3.51 -15.55
C ILE A 291 17.25 1.96 -15.55
N LEU A 292 16.06 1.44 -15.26
CA LEU A 292 15.80 0.01 -15.09
C LEU A 292 15.49 -0.74 -16.41
N GLY A 293 15.35 -0.02 -17.54
CA GLY A 293 14.84 -0.60 -18.78
C GLY A 293 15.79 -1.59 -19.51
N ARG A 294 17.01 -1.79 -19.03
CA ARG A 294 18.05 -2.66 -19.64
C ARG A 294 18.41 -3.88 -18.79
N GLU A 295 17.84 -4.03 -17.60
CA GLU A 295 18.13 -5.11 -16.66
C GLU A 295 16.96 -6.10 -16.59
N ASN A 296 17.24 -7.34 -16.17
CA ASN A 296 16.18 -8.28 -15.77
C ASN A 296 15.54 -7.75 -14.49
N ILE A 297 14.39 -7.08 -14.64
CA ILE A 297 13.67 -6.42 -13.55
C ILE A 297 12.44 -7.23 -13.21
N MET A 298 12.13 -7.29 -11.93
CA MET A 298 10.88 -7.83 -11.44
C MET A 298 9.86 -6.69 -11.32
N ILE A 299 8.69 -6.85 -11.91
CA ILE A 299 7.50 -6.04 -11.64
C ILE A 299 6.62 -6.84 -10.69
N VAL A 300 6.39 -6.30 -9.50
CA VAL A 300 5.51 -6.91 -8.49
C VAL A 300 4.21 -6.13 -8.45
N LYS A 301 3.09 -6.82 -8.64
CA LYS A 301 1.75 -6.23 -8.54
C LYS A 301 1.16 -6.54 -7.16
N THR A 302 0.56 -5.53 -6.51
CA THR A 302 -0.14 -5.68 -5.24
C THR A 302 -1.28 -4.68 -5.11
N GLY A 303 -2.15 -4.87 -4.13
CA GLY A 303 -3.30 -4.00 -3.87
C GLY A 303 -4.64 -4.69 -4.13
N GLY A 304 -5.72 -4.03 -3.72
CA GLY A 304 -7.05 -4.61 -3.68
C GLY A 304 -7.73 -4.85 -5.03
N THR A 305 -7.17 -4.32 -6.13
CA THR A 305 -7.71 -4.56 -7.48
C THR A 305 -7.02 -5.73 -8.19
N VAL A 306 -5.81 -6.10 -7.76
CA VAL A 306 -5.01 -7.17 -8.37
C VAL A 306 -5.57 -8.54 -7.95
N GLY A 307 -5.70 -9.47 -8.90
CA GLY A 307 -6.21 -10.83 -8.67
C GLY A 307 -7.74 -10.88 -8.44
N ARG A 308 -8.48 -9.85 -8.83
CA ARG A 308 -9.93 -9.76 -8.62
C ARG A 308 -10.76 -9.84 -9.90
N CYS A 309 -10.14 -9.72 -11.06
CA CYS A 309 -10.76 -9.75 -12.36
C CYS A 309 -9.79 -10.37 -13.36
N VAL A 310 -10.18 -11.47 -13.99
CA VAL A 310 -9.33 -12.20 -14.94
C VAL A 310 -9.00 -11.31 -16.15
N PHE A 311 -10.03 -10.64 -16.68
CA PHE A 311 -9.85 -9.73 -17.81
C PHE A 311 -8.86 -8.60 -17.46
N PHE A 312 -9.03 -7.95 -16.30
CA PHE A 312 -8.16 -6.84 -15.89
C PHE A 312 -6.71 -7.29 -15.69
N ASP A 313 -6.49 -8.39 -14.98
CA ASP A 313 -5.15 -8.92 -14.73
C ASP A 313 -4.42 -9.26 -16.04
N MET A 314 -5.10 -9.87 -17.00
CA MET A 314 -4.54 -10.17 -18.33
C MET A 314 -4.17 -8.89 -19.09
N GLN A 315 -5.04 -7.87 -19.08
CA GLN A 315 -4.79 -6.61 -19.79
C GLN A 315 -3.67 -5.80 -19.14
N LEU A 316 -3.61 -5.79 -17.80
CA LEU A 316 -2.53 -5.15 -17.05
C LEU A 316 -1.18 -5.83 -17.35
N ASP A 317 -1.12 -7.16 -17.32
CA ASP A 317 0.11 -7.90 -17.64
C ASP A 317 0.56 -7.64 -19.08
N ALA A 318 -0.37 -7.61 -20.02
CA ALA A 318 -0.06 -7.27 -21.41
C ALA A 318 0.45 -5.82 -21.58
N ALA A 319 -0.12 -4.86 -20.83
CA ALA A 319 0.33 -3.47 -20.85
C ALA A 319 1.73 -3.32 -20.24
N LEU A 320 1.99 -3.96 -19.12
CA LEU A 320 3.30 -3.97 -18.45
C LEU A 320 4.38 -4.62 -19.33
N LYS A 321 4.05 -5.72 -20.01
CA LYS A 321 4.97 -6.39 -20.94
C LYS A 321 5.24 -5.57 -22.22
N ARG A 322 4.28 -4.78 -22.70
CA ARG A 322 4.53 -3.83 -23.79
C ARG A 322 5.47 -2.71 -23.38
N ALA A 323 5.31 -2.19 -22.14
CA ALA A 323 6.16 -1.13 -21.61
C ALA A 323 7.58 -1.63 -21.32
N LEU A 324 7.70 -2.79 -20.70
CA LEU A 324 8.97 -3.40 -20.27
C LEU A 324 9.03 -4.88 -20.70
N PRO A 325 9.38 -5.18 -21.96
CA PRO A 325 9.31 -6.54 -22.51
C PRO A 325 10.19 -7.57 -21.76
N GLN A 326 11.31 -7.14 -21.18
CA GLN A 326 12.25 -8.01 -20.46
C GLN A 326 11.86 -8.21 -18.99
N ALA A 327 10.92 -7.43 -18.45
CA ALA A 327 10.54 -7.54 -17.06
C ALA A 327 9.83 -8.88 -16.77
N GLN A 328 10.09 -9.46 -15.62
CA GLN A 328 9.29 -10.56 -15.07
C GLN A 328 8.15 -9.97 -14.22
N ILE A 329 6.96 -10.54 -14.33
CA ILE A 329 5.80 -10.09 -13.53
C ILE A 329 5.54 -11.14 -12.45
N GLY A 330 5.39 -10.69 -11.20
CA GLY A 330 5.17 -11.58 -10.06
C GLY A 330 4.41 -10.91 -8.92
N GLY A 331 4.29 -11.64 -7.80
CA GLY A 331 3.72 -11.16 -6.56
C GLY A 331 4.79 -10.84 -5.50
N LEU A 332 4.36 -10.32 -4.36
CA LEU A 332 5.21 -10.09 -3.20
C LEU A 332 5.78 -11.41 -2.66
N ARG A 333 7.00 -11.39 -2.14
CA ARG A 333 7.64 -12.56 -1.50
C ARG A 333 7.10 -12.84 -0.10
N MET A 334 6.63 -11.79 0.59
CA MET A 334 6.00 -11.83 1.90
C MET A 334 4.91 -10.77 1.98
N SER A 335 4.09 -10.76 3.04
CA SER A 335 3.15 -9.66 3.21
C SER A 335 3.86 -8.36 3.62
N PRO A 336 3.30 -7.17 3.27
CA PRO A 336 3.86 -5.89 3.72
C PRO A 336 3.92 -5.78 5.25
N ALA A 337 2.95 -6.34 5.98
CA ALA A 337 2.98 -6.40 7.43
C ALA A 337 4.18 -7.21 7.95
N GLU A 338 4.50 -8.35 7.33
CA GLU A 338 5.69 -9.12 7.66
C GLU A 338 6.98 -8.34 7.35
N ALA A 339 7.03 -7.65 6.22
CA ALA A 339 8.16 -6.79 5.89
C ALA A 339 8.34 -5.64 6.90
N ALA A 340 7.24 -5.03 7.37
CA ALA A 340 7.26 -4.02 8.42
C ALA A 340 7.79 -4.56 9.76
N ALA A 341 7.37 -5.79 10.16
CA ALA A 341 7.90 -6.44 11.36
C ALA A 341 9.40 -6.70 11.26
N ARG A 342 9.86 -7.23 10.12
CA ARG A 342 11.30 -7.48 9.88
C ARG A 342 12.12 -6.19 9.90
N ALA A 343 11.61 -5.11 9.32
CA ALA A 343 12.24 -3.79 9.33
C ALA A 343 12.30 -3.15 10.72
N ALA A 344 11.33 -3.39 11.59
CA ALA A 344 11.32 -2.87 12.97
C ALA A 344 12.24 -3.65 13.92
N ARG A 345 12.61 -4.89 13.57
CA ARG A 345 13.50 -5.74 14.36
C ARG A 345 14.97 -5.32 14.24
N SER A 346 15.34 -4.60 13.18
CA SER A 346 16.70 -4.14 12.88
C SER A 346 17.06 -2.93 13.72
#